data_d6c61cf8d6650f748a32d0d0eadb0b87
#
_entry.id   d6c61cf8d6650f748a32d0d0eadb0b87
#
_cell.length_a   1.000
_cell.length_b   1.000
_cell.length_c   1.000
_cell.angle_alpha   90.00
_cell.angle_beta   90.00
_cell.angle_gamma   90.00
#
_symmetry.space_group_name_H-M   'P 1'
#
loop_
_entity.id
_entity.type
_entity.pdbx_description
1 polymer ?
#
loop_
_entity_poly.entity_id
_entity_poly.type
_entity_poly.pdbx_seq_one_letter_code
_entity_poly.pdbx_strand_id
1 'polypeptide(L)'
;YIHMIGTIMIYAILLYGLDIVVGYTGQVSLGHAGLFGIGSYTAGVLFIKLGAPLWLIIPASIAVTAGFGALLALPALRVTGPYLAMVTLAFGTIIQILINEMTFLTEGPLGITIPKPTIFGEKLTEHGFYWLVFALMVVSLVVVDRILKSQLGRAFEALRGSPVASDCMGVSVYRYKVYAFVISAGFAGLAGCLYAYSEQYISPNSYNFELTVLFLLAVIMGGRKTRSGALLGAAIIVILPKLLDDLELFRIVAASLAVLMLVGGIIGVAKKITTPRAMAIPVVGTIALAGFAFWLQSITDWRLSIFGLMILFVVYYLQNGIVGFVRALFHVRKPVVRHGQADMGKDAISVAAGSQTAEKGGNLLTAQGILMQFGGLKAINQVDLHIRRGTIHGLIGPNGSGKSTMMNVLTGIYVPTAGSIDFAGRSVVGRTSSDIALSGIARTFQNVQLFGEMTALQNVQVGLHHTFDSNIVDVALHTPRYRREETSAIQRGMGLLAFVGLADLADEEARNLPYGKQRLLEIARALALDPQLLLLDEPAAGLTAPDIKELIDIIRKIRDHGITVILIEHH
;
A
#
# COMPACT_ATOMS: atom_id res chain seq x y z
N TYR A 1 -26.18 0.78 23.47
CA TYR A 1 -25.61 -0.20 22.53
C TYR A 1 -25.62 0.33 21.08
N ILE A 2 -26.73 0.92 20.59
CA ILE A 2 -26.83 1.44 19.19
C ILE A 2 -25.76 2.49 18.92
N HIS A 3 -25.56 3.44 19.81
CA HIS A 3 -24.51 4.45 19.68
C HIS A 3 -23.09 3.84 19.63
N MET A 4 -22.80 2.86 20.47
CA MET A 4 -21.51 2.17 20.48
C MET A 4 -21.23 1.45 19.16
N ILE A 5 -22.22 0.72 18.62
CA ILE A 5 -22.09 0.05 17.32
C ILE A 5 -21.93 1.10 16.21
N GLY A 6 -22.65 2.23 16.29
CA GLY A 6 -22.50 3.35 15.38
C GLY A 6 -21.06 3.90 15.36
N THR A 7 -20.47 4.10 16.53
CA THR A 7 -19.08 4.57 16.66
C THR A 7 -18.08 3.56 16.10
N ILE A 8 -18.31 2.24 16.32
CA ILE A 8 -17.49 1.18 15.71
C ILE A 8 -17.54 1.25 14.18
N MET A 9 -18.72 1.43 13.60
CA MET A 9 -18.88 1.54 12.15
C MET A 9 -18.21 2.80 11.59
N ILE A 10 -18.33 3.94 12.28
CA ILE A 10 -17.68 5.20 11.90
C ILE A 10 -16.15 5.03 11.93
N TYR A 11 -15.60 4.47 13.00
CA TYR A 11 -14.17 4.22 13.09
C TYR A 11 -13.70 3.19 12.06
N ALA A 12 -14.50 2.18 11.74
CA ALA A 12 -14.17 1.23 10.66
C ALA A 12 -14.02 1.93 9.30
N ILE A 13 -14.86 2.91 8.96
CA ILE A 13 -14.73 3.72 7.74
C ILE A 13 -13.36 4.43 7.71
N LEU A 14 -12.96 5.08 8.81
CA LEU A 14 -11.66 5.73 8.91
C LEU A 14 -10.52 4.72 8.75
N LEU A 15 -10.61 3.56 9.44
CA LEU A 15 -9.56 2.55 9.42
C LEU A 15 -9.41 1.87 8.06
N TYR A 16 -10.47 1.76 7.25
CA TYR A 16 -10.36 1.33 5.85
C TYR A 16 -9.46 2.26 5.04
N GLY A 17 -9.60 3.58 5.24
CA GLY A 17 -8.72 4.57 4.62
C GLY A 17 -7.29 4.53 5.17
N LEU A 18 -7.14 4.45 6.49
CA LEU A 18 -5.82 4.40 7.14
C LEU A 18 -5.02 3.15 6.75
N ASP A 19 -5.67 1.99 6.57
CA ASP A 19 -5.02 0.76 6.13
C ASP A 19 -4.45 0.87 4.71
N ILE A 20 -4.98 1.74 3.84
CA ILE A 20 -4.37 2.04 2.53
C ILE A 20 -2.98 2.62 2.72
N VAL A 21 -2.82 3.59 3.61
CA VAL A 21 -1.53 4.26 3.85
C VAL A 21 -0.59 3.36 4.66
N VAL A 22 -1.05 2.81 5.78
CA VAL A 22 -0.20 2.02 6.70
C VAL A 22 0.00 0.59 6.20
N GLY A 23 -1.07 -0.07 5.78
CA GLY A 23 -1.07 -1.47 5.39
C GLY A 23 -0.51 -1.70 3.98
N TYR A 24 -1.01 -0.96 2.99
CA TYR A 24 -0.68 -1.17 1.58
C TYR A 24 0.53 -0.36 1.10
N THR A 25 0.68 0.91 1.49
CA THR A 25 1.87 1.69 1.08
C THR A 25 3.02 1.62 2.09
N GLY A 26 2.80 1.04 3.27
CA GLY A 26 3.82 0.89 4.30
C GLY A 26 4.25 2.22 4.96
N GLN A 27 3.44 3.27 4.85
CA GLN A 27 3.74 4.58 5.38
C GLN A 27 3.07 4.78 6.73
N VAL A 28 3.84 4.99 7.78
CA VAL A 28 3.29 5.29 9.10
C VAL A 28 2.78 6.72 9.12
N SER A 29 1.47 6.90 9.35
CA SER A 29 0.83 8.21 9.46
C SER A 29 0.25 8.43 10.85
N LEU A 30 0.70 9.50 11.50
CA LEU A 30 0.23 9.96 12.81
C LEU A 30 -0.60 11.26 12.71
N GLY A 31 -1.19 11.54 11.54
CA GLY A 31 -2.00 12.75 11.31
C GLY A 31 -3.49 12.50 11.13
N HIS A 32 -3.94 11.24 11.25
CA HIS A 32 -5.32 10.88 10.89
C HIS A 32 -6.38 11.40 11.86
N ALA A 33 -6.05 11.65 13.15
CA ALA A 33 -6.98 12.35 14.04
C ALA A 33 -7.22 13.80 13.60
N GLY A 34 -6.19 14.48 13.07
CA GLY A 34 -6.35 15.81 12.49
C GLY A 34 -7.25 15.79 11.24
N LEU A 35 -7.05 14.83 10.33
CA LEU A 35 -7.92 14.68 9.15
C LEU A 35 -9.36 14.34 9.54
N PHE A 36 -9.54 13.48 10.53
CA PHE A 36 -10.85 13.17 11.11
C PHE A 36 -11.52 14.42 11.71
N GLY A 37 -10.74 15.24 12.43
CA GLY A 37 -11.17 16.53 12.96
C GLY A 37 -11.59 17.50 11.86
N ILE A 38 -10.83 17.62 10.77
CA ILE A 38 -11.20 18.46 9.61
C ILE A 38 -12.57 18.04 9.06
N GLY A 39 -12.80 16.73 8.89
CA GLY A 39 -14.10 16.21 8.44
C GLY A 39 -15.26 16.58 9.37
N SER A 40 -15.05 16.43 10.69
CA SER A 40 -16.03 16.76 11.72
C SER A 40 -16.35 18.26 11.75
N TYR A 41 -15.31 19.10 11.76
CA TYR A 41 -15.49 20.55 11.78
C TYR A 41 -16.03 21.10 10.47
N THR A 42 -15.70 20.52 9.33
CA THR A 42 -16.32 20.87 8.05
C THR A 42 -17.83 20.64 8.12
N ALA A 43 -18.26 19.51 8.68
CA ALA A 43 -19.68 19.23 8.85
C ALA A 43 -20.35 20.24 9.79
N GLY A 44 -19.74 20.55 10.96
CA GLY A 44 -20.26 21.50 11.91
C GLY A 44 -20.37 22.91 11.34
N VAL A 45 -19.32 23.41 10.70
CA VAL A 45 -19.27 24.75 10.11
C VAL A 45 -20.28 24.90 8.98
N LEU A 46 -20.36 23.96 8.06
CA LEU A 46 -21.32 24.00 6.95
C LEU A 46 -22.77 23.97 7.45
N PHE A 47 -23.02 23.21 8.51
CA PHE A 47 -24.34 23.17 9.09
C PHE A 47 -24.70 24.50 9.77
N ILE A 48 -23.83 25.03 10.67
CA ILE A 48 -24.14 26.23 11.47
C ILE A 48 -24.12 27.49 10.63
N LYS A 49 -23.09 27.67 9.77
CA LYS A 49 -22.91 28.92 9.02
C LYS A 49 -23.78 29.01 7.76
N LEU A 50 -24.03 27.87 7.10
CA LEU A 50 -24.71 27.81 5.81
C LEU A 50 -26.06 27.09 5.86
N GLY A 51 -26.41 26.41 6.96
CA GLY A 51 -27.63 25.61 7.04
C GLY A 51 -27.67 24.48 5.99
N ALA A 52 -26.50 24.00 5.55
CA ALA A 52 -26.41 23.06 4.46
C ALA A 52 -27.08 21.71 4.82
N PRO A 53 -27.75 21.05 3.86
CA PRO A 53 -28.35 19.75 4.09
C PRO A 53 -27.29 18.65 4.13
N LEU A 54 -27.59 17.54 4.83
CA LEU A 54 -26.65 16.42 5.04
C LEU A 54 -26.06 15.86 3.73
N TRP A 55 -26.88 15.75 2.67
CA TRP A 55 -26.44 15.24 1.38
C TRP A 55 -25.37 16.11 0.69
N LEU A 56 -25.25 17.40 1.05
CA LEU A 56 -24.19 18.31 0.58
C LEU A 56 -22.98 18.29 1.54
N ILE A 57 -23.24 18.17 2.85
CA ILE A 57 -22.20 18.18 3.89
C ILE A 57 -21.27 16.96 3.75
N ILE A 58 -21.83 15.76 3.48
CA ILE A 58 -21.03 14.54 3.33
C ILE A 58 -19.99 14.70 2.20
N PRO A 59 -20.35 14.98 0.94
CA PRO A 59 -19.35 15.12 -0.12
C PRO A 59 -18.41 16.31 0.10
N ALA A 60 -18.88 17.39 0.71
CA ALA A 60 -18.03 18.53 1.07
C ALA A 60 -16.98 18.15 2.11
N SER A 61 -17.35 17.42 3.16
CA SER A 61 -16.41 16.93 4.18
C SER A 61 -15.36 15.99 3.57
N ILE A 62 -15.77 15.11 2.66
CA ILE A 62 -14.86 14.24 1.93
C ILE A 62 -13.88 15.09 1.09
N ALA A 63 -14.38 16.04 0.30
CA ALA A 63 -13.57 16.85 -0.61
C ALA A 63 -12.59 17.77 0.13
N VAL A 64 -13.04 18.45 1.18
CA VAL A 64 -12.19 19.34 1.99
C VAL A 64 -11.08 18.52 2.66
N THR A 65 -11.44 17.42 3.31
CA THR A 65 -10.45 16.57 3.99
C THR A 65 -9.48 15.92 3.00
N ALA A 66 -9.94 15.49 1.82
CA ALA A 66 -9.08 14.99 0.75
C ALA A 66 -8.09 16.08 0.27
N GLY A 67 -8.51 17.33 0.17
CA GLY A 67 -7.63 18.46 -0.12
C GLY A 67 -6.54 18.65 0.93
N PHE A 68 -6.88 18.57 2.22
CA PHE A 68 -5.89 18.57 3.30
C PHE A 68 -4.99 17.33 3.29
N GLY A 69 -5.51 16.18 2.87
CA GLY A 69 -4.71 14.98 2.63
C GLY A 69 -3.67 15.17 1.51
N ALA A 70 -4.03 15.86 0.43
CA ALA A 70 -3.09 16.25 -0.62
C ALA A 70 -2.02 17.22 -0.10
N LEU A 71 -2.42 18.20 0.72
CA LEU A 71 -1.50 19.13 1.36
C LEU A 71 -0.51 18.40 2.30
N LEU A 72 -1.00 17.46 3.10
CA LEU A 72 -0.17 16.61 3.96
C LEU A 72 0.82 15.77 3.15
N ALA A 73 0.41 15.27 2.00
CA ALA A 73 1.26 14.46 1.14
C ALA A 73 2.51 15.23 0.66
N LEU A 74 2.45 16.53 0.41
CA LEU A 74 3.56 17.32 -0.12
C LEU A 74 4.85 17.23 0.73
N PRO A 75 4.85 17.51 2.05
CA PRO A 75 6.04 17.31 2.88
C PRO A 75 6.34 15.82 3.11
N ALA A 76 5.32 14.97 3.17
CA ALA A 76 5.46 13.53 3.36
C ALA A 76 6.22 12.84 2.22
N LEU A 77 6.25 13.43 1.03
CA LEU A 77 6.96 12.90 -0.13
C LEU A 77 8.49 13.02 -0.02
N ARG A 78 8.97 13.99 0.75
CA ARG A 78 10.41 14.29 0.88
C ARG A 78 11.08 13.48 1.99
N VAL A 79 10.29 12.78 2.79
CA VAL A 79 10.77 12.06 3.98
C VAL A 79 10.27 10.61 3.98
N THR A 80 11.01 9.73 4.64
CA THR A 80 10.70 8.31 4.75
C THR A 80 10.89 7.81 6.18
N GLY A 81 10.27 6.68 6.51
CA GLY A 81 10.43 6.04 7.81
C GLY A 81 9.95 6.90 8.98
N PRO A 82 10.73 7.01 10.07
CA PRO A 82 10.35 7.75 11.28
C PRO A 82 10.09 9.25 11.05
N TYR A 83 10.80 9.87 10.12
CA TYR A 83 10.61 11.28 9.78
C TYR A 83 9.23 11.55 9.18
N LEU A 84 8.67 10.62 8.43
CA LEU A 84 7.32 10.72 7.92
C LEU A 84 6.28 10.72 9.07
N ALA A 85 6.48 9.87 10.06
CA ALA A 85 5.64 9.84 11.25
C ALA A 85 5.67 11.18 12.00
N MET A 86 6.85 11.79 12.14
CA MET A 86 7.01 13.13 12.76
C MET A 86 6.28 14.22 11.98
N VAL A 87 6.40 14.25 10.65
CA VAL A 87 5.74 15.25 9.79
C VAL A 87 4.22 15.11 9.87
N THR A 88 3.70 13.88 9.84
CA THR A 88 2.26 13.65 9.93
C THR A 88 1.72 13.96 11.33
N LEU A 89 2.50 13.71 12.38
CA LEU A 89 2.18 14.12 13.75
C LEU A 89 2.10 15.65 13.87
N ALA A 90 3.13 16.35 13.38
CA ALA A 90 3.14 17.81 13.38
C ALA A 90 1.93 18.39 12.66
N PHE A 91 1.55 17.81 11.51
CA PHE A 91 0.34 18.20 10.80
C PHE A 91 -0.91 18.03 11.68
N GLY A 92 -1.09 16.87 12.32
CA GLY A 92 -2.24 16.64 13.21
C GLY A 92 -2.32 17.66 14.35
N THR A 93 -1.18 17.97 14.97
CA THR A 93 -1.06 18.98 16.04
C THR A 93 -1.38 20.39 15.52
N ILE A 94 -0.86 20.76 14.33
CA ILE A 94 -1.15 22.05 13.70
C ILE A 94 -2.65 22.18 13.43
N ILE A 95 -3.30 21.16 12.91
CA ILE A 95 -4.76 21.18 12.66
C ILE A 95 -5.53 21.35 13.97
N GLN A 96 -5.15 20.64 15.03
CA GLN A 96 -5.79 20.78 16.34
C GLN A 96 -5.65 22.21 16.89
N ILE A 97 -4.45 22.81 16.77
CA ILE A 97 -4.22 24.21 17.17
C ILE A 97 -5.03 25.17 16.30
N LEU A 98 -5.05 24.99 14.99
CA LEU A 98 -5.84 25.83 14.09
C LEU A 98 -7.33 25.77 14.41
N ILE A 99 -7.87 24.59 14.68
CA ILE A 99 -9.26 24.43 15.10
C ILE A 99 -9.52 25.19 16.42
N ASN A 100 -8.56 25.18 17.34
CA ASN A 100 -8.67 25.87 18.62
C ASN A 100 -8.61 27.41 18.49
N GLU A 101 -7.74 27.91 17.61
CA GLU A 101 -7.47 29.36 17.47
C GLU A 101 -8.41 30.06 16.49
N MET A 102 -8.94 29.38 15.49
CA MET A 102 -9.83 29.96 14.48
C MET A 102 -11.26 30.16 15.02
N THR A 103 -11.42 30.88 16.13
CA THR A 103 -12.70 31.05 16.84
C THR A 103 -13.83 31.58 15.97
N PHE A 104 -13.53 32.41 14.96
CA PHE A 104 -14.51 32.94 14.01
C PHE A 104 -15.17 31.87 13.13
N LEU A 105 -14.51 30.73 12.95
CA LEU A 105 -14.98 29.64 12.11
C LEU A 105 -15.41 28.41 12.92
N THR A 106 -14.64 28.01 13.91
CA THR A 106 -14.75 26.77 14.66
C THR A 106 -15.32 26.95 16.07
N GLU A 107 -15.63 28.17 16.47
CA GLU A 107 -16.00 28.54 17.86
C GLU A 107 -14.90 28.21 18.90
N GLY A 108 -13.72 27.81 18.44
CA GLY A 108 -12.52 27.59 19.25
C GLY A 108 -12.69 26.55 20.36
N PRO A 109 -12.20 26.85 21.60
CA PRO A 109 -12.24 25.90 22.71
C PRO A 109 -13.63 25.48 23.16
N LEU A 110 -14.65 26.32 22.88
CA LEU A 110 -16.05 26.04 23.25
C LEU A 110 -16.65 24.88 22.47
N GLY A 111 -16.06 24.56 21.33
CA GLY A 111 -16.56 23.49 20.46
C GLY A 111 -17.88 23.85 19.75
N ILE A 112 -18.36 22.94 18.93
CA ILE A 112 -19.55 23.11 18.12
C ILE A 112 -20.61 22.07 18.51
N THR A 113 -21.84 22.52 18.74
CA THR A 113 -23.01 21.64 18.93
C THR A 113 -23.74 21.48 17.61
N ILE A 114 -23.95 20.26 17.16
CA ILE A 114 -24.61 19.92 15.91
C ILE A 114 -25.91 19.17 16.24
N PRO A 115 -27.09 19.68 15.83
CA PRO A 115 -28.33 18.94 16.05
C PRO A 115 -28.40 17.69 15.19
N LYS A 116 -29.36 16.82 15.51
CA LYS A 116 -29.59 15.60 14.71
C LYS A 116 -29.83 15.96 13.23
N PRO A 117 -29.28 15.16 12.30
CA PRO A 117 -29.39 15.46 10.88
C PRO A 117 -30.84 15.40 10.40
N THR A 118 -31.16 16.27 9.45
CA THR A 118 -32.47 16.28 8.78
C THR A 118 -32.32 15.75 7.36
N ILE A 119 -33.19 14.84 6.96
CA ILE A 119 -33.32 14.39 5.57
C ILE A 119 -34.73 14.73 5.09
N PHE A 120 -34.84 15.45 3.98
CA PHE A 120 -36.10 15.92 3.40
C PHE A 120 -37.01 16.69 4.38
N GLY A 121 -36.40 17.42 5.34
CA GLY A 121 -37.13 18.23 6.31
C GLY A 121 -37.54 17.54 7.61
N GLU A 122 -37.41 16.23 7.68
CA GLU A 122 -37.65 15.45 8.89
C GLU A 122 -36.36 15.14 9.64
N LYS A 123 -36.39 15.24 10.99
CA LYS A 123 -35.26 14.86 11.84
C LYS A 123 -35.08 13.36 11.81
N LEU A 124 -33.87 12.91 11.52
CA LEU A 124 -33.55 11.48 11.54
C LEU A 124 -33.68 10.93 12.96
N THR A 125 -34.36 9.80 13.10
CA THR A 125 -34.37 9.05 14.36
C THR A 125 -32.99 8.39 14.59
N GLU A 126 -32.71 7.98 15.83
CA GLU A 126 -31.46 7.25 16.14
C GLU A 126 -31.31 5.99 15.29
N HIS A 127 -32.39 5.26 15.09
CA HIS A 127 -32.41 4.09 14.20
C HIS A 127 -32.16 4.46 12.74
N GLY A 128 -32.75 5.56 12.26
CA GLY A 128 -32.52 6.03 10.89
C GLY A 128 -31.05 6.42 10.65
N PHE A 129 -30.44 7.11 11.61
CA PHE A 129 -29.03 7.47 11.54
C PHE A 129 -28.12 6.23 11.61
N TYR A 130 -28.43 5.26 12.45
CA TYR A 130 -27.73 3.98 12.51
C TYR A 130 -27.71 3.28 11.14
N TRP A 131 -28.85 3.17 10.46
CA TRP A 131 -28.92 2.55 9.14
C TRP A 131 -28.17 3.35 8.06
N LEU A 132 -28.16 4.67 8.16
CA LEU A 132 -27.36 5.53 7.27
C LEU A 132 -25.86 5.24 7.45
N VAL A 133 -25.38 5.21 8.68
CA VAL A 133 -23.97 4.90 8.99
C VAL A 133 -23.61 3.49 8.52
N PHE A 134 -24.48 2.52 8.75
CA PHE A 134 -24.30 1.14 8.27
C PHE A 134 -24.20 1.09 6.74
N ALA A 135 -25.10 1.73 6.03
CA ALA A 135 -25.07 1.78 4.56
C ALA A 135 -23.77 2.43 4.03
N LEU A 136 -23.35 3.55 4.63
CA LEU A 136 -22.10 4.22 4.24
C LEU A 136 -20.86 3.39 4.60
N MET A 137 -20.87 2.65 5.70
CA MET A 137 -19.80 1.72 6.04
C MET A 137 -19.69 0.60 5.00
N VAL A 138 -20.82 -0.01 4.60
CA VAL A 138 -20.84 -1.06 3.58
C VAL A 138 -20.37 -0.51 2.22
N VAL A 139 -20.82 0.68 1.82
CA VAL A 139 -20.36 1.34 0.60
C VAL A 139 -18.86 1.59 0.67
N SER A 140 -18.35 2.10 1.80
CA SER A 140 -16.92 2.34 2.03
C SER A 140 -16.11 1.05 1.93
N LEU A 141 -16.59 -0.03 2.52
CA LEU A 141 -15.98 -1.36 2.44
C LEU A 141 -15.88 -1.86 0.98
N VAL A 142 -16.97 -1.73 0.22
CA VAL A 142 -17.01 -2.14 -1.20
C VAL A 142 -16.06 -1.29 -2.03
N VAL A 143 -16.05 0.03 -1.84
CA VAL A 143 -15.17 0.96 -2.57
C VAL A 143 -13.71 0.64 -2.28
N VAL A 144 -13.33 0.49 -1.02
CA VAL A 144 -11.95 0.15 -0.62
C VAL A 144 -11.55 -1.21 -1.18
N ASP A 145 -12.41 -2.23 -1.08
CA ASP A 145 -12.09 -3.57 -1.61
C ASP A 145 -11.85 -3.53 -3.13
N ARG A 146 -12.64 -2.75 -3.88
CA ARG A 146 -12.46 -2.57 -5.32
C ARG A 146 -11.16 -1.82 -5.64
N ILE A 147 -10.86 -0.73 -4.93
CA ILE A 147 -9.60 0.02 -5.11
C ILE A 147 -8.40 -0.89 -4.85
N LEU A 148 -8.41 -1.65 -3.77
CA LEU A 148 -7.28 -2.47 -3.36
C LEU A 148 -7.07 -3.73 -4.22
N LYS A 149 -8.10 -4.21 -4.91
CA LYS A 149 -7.99 -5.31 -5.88
C LYS A 149 -7.61 -4.84 -7.29
N SER A 150 -7.59 -3.54 -7.55
CA SER A 150 -7.31 -2.94 -8.85
C SER A 150 -5.81 -2.67 -9.09
N GLN A 151 -5.52 -2.04 -10.25
CA GLN A 151 -4.19 -1.53 -10.56
C GLN A 151 -3.67 -0.54 -9.50
N LEU A 152 -4.58 0.24 -8.86
CA LEU A 152 -4.19 1.17 -7.79
C LEU A 152 -3.67 0.42 -6.56
N GLY A 153 -4.36 -0.64 -6.14
CA GLY A 153 -3.93 -1.47 -5.02
C GLY A 153 -2.62 -2.17 -5.28
N ARG A 154 -2.41 -2.68 -6.51
CA ARG A 154 -1.12 -3.26 -6.92
C ARG A 154 0.00 -2.22 -6.90
N ALA A 155 -0.26 -0.98 -7.35
CA ALA A 155 0.71 0.10 -7.27
C ALA A 155 1.06 0.47 -5.81
N PHE A 156 0.08 0.54 -4.91
CA PHE A 156 0.33 0.78 -3.49
C PHE A 156 1.18 -0.31 -2.86
N GLU A 157 0.88 -1.56 -3.15
CA GLU A 157 1.63 -2.70 -2.62
C GLU A 157 3.05 -2.78 -3.20
N ALA A 158 3.22 -2.45 -4.48
CA ALA A 158 4.53 -2.33 -5.11
C ALA A 158 5.41 -1.26 -4.43
N LEU A 159 4.84 -0.09 -4.13
CA LEU A 159 5.50 0.98 -3.37
C LEU A 159 6.00 0.53 -2.00
N ARG A 160 5.22 -0.31 -1.31
CA ARG A 160 5.63 -0.87 -0.02
C ARG A 160 6.79 -1.86 -0.17
N GLY A 161 6.78 -2.67 -1.24
CA GLY A 161 7.80 -3.67 -1.49
C GLY A 161 9.16 -3.06 -1.83
N SER A 162 9.20 -2.20 -2.83
CA SER A 162 10.40 -1.47 -3.26
C SER A 162 10.00 -0.20 -4.03
N PRO A 163 10.14 0.98 -3.43
CA PRO A 163 9.88 2.25 -4.13
C PRO A 163 10.72 2.41 -5.40
N VAL A 164 12.00 2.02 -5.34
CA VAL A 164 12.93 2.12 -6.49
C VAL A 164 12.48 1.20 -7.63
N ALA A 165 12.15 -0.06 -7.32
CA ALA A 165 11.67 -0.99 -8.35
C ALA A 165 10.34 -0.53 -8.94
N SER A 166 9.43 0.04 -8.13
CA SER A 166 8.15 0.58 -8.59
C SER A 166 8.35 1.74 -9.56
N ASP A 167 9.23 2.67 -9.24
CA ASP A 167 9.54 3.82 -10.08
C ASP A 167 10.16 3.38 -11.43
N CYS A 168 11.09 2.42 -11.40
CA CYS A 168 11.65 1.80 -12.60
C CYS A 168 10.66 0.94 -13.41
N MET A 169 9.47 0.66 -12.87
CA MET A 169 8.36 0.00 -13.57
C MET A 169 7.27 0.99 -14.03
N GLY A 170 7.57 2.28 -14.10
CA GLY A 170 6.64 3.30 -14.54
C GLY A 170 5.58 3.70 -13.52
N VAL A 171 5.64 3.13 -12.30
CA VAL A 171 4.73 3.49 -11.20
C VAL A 171 5.36 4.62 -10.39
N SER A 172 4.97 5.87 -10.69
CA SER A 172 5.50 7.05 -10.01
C SER A 172 5.26 7.02 -8.50
N VAL A 173 6.33 6.86 -7.73
CA VAL A 173 6.29 6.84 -6.25
C VAL A 173 5.59 8.08 -5.71
N TYR A 174 5.89 9.25 -6.29
CA TYR A 174 5.30 10.52 -5.91
C TYR A 174 3.78 10.51 -6.04
N ARG A 175 3.25 10.21 -7.24
CA ARG A 175 1.80 10.26 -7.54
C ARG A 175 1.02 9.29 -6.68
N TYR A 176 1.51 8.05 -6.52
CA TYR A 176 0.78 7.02 -5.79
C TYR A 176 0.81 7.22 -4.27
N LYS A 177 1.87 7.84 -3.73
CA LYS A 177 1.84 8.30 -2.34
C LYS A 177 0.76 9.36 -2.13
N VAL A 178 0.67 10.37 -3.01
CA VAL A 178 -0.38 11.39 -2.94
C VAL A 178 -1.77 10.76 -3.02
N TYR A 179 -2.00 9.86 -3.97
CA TYR A 179 -3.28 9.17 -4.10
C TYR A 179 -3.66 8.40 -2.84
N ALA A 180 -2.72 7.69 -2.22
CA ALA A 180 -2.97 6.97 -0.98
C ALA A 180 -3.42 7.92 0.15
N PHE A 181 -2.72 9.05 0.34
CA PHE A 181 -3.10 10.05 1.35
C PHE A 181 -4.44 10.72 1.05
N VAL A 182 -4.71 11.09 -0.19
CA VAL A 182 -5.97 11.73 -0.61
C VAL A 182 -7.15 10.80 -0.40
N ILE A 183 -7.05 9.54 -0.82
CA ILE A 183 -8.10 8.54 -0.63
C ILE A 183 -8.33 8.29 0.86
N SER A 184 -7.26 8.08 1.62
CA SER A 184 -7.33 7.86 3.07
C SER A 184 -7.98 9.04 3.80
N ALA A 185 -7.59 10.27 3.43
CA ALA A 185 -8.17 11.50 3.96
C ALA A 185 -9.66 11.64 3.62
N GLY A 186 -10.08 11.22 2.42
CA GLY A 186 -11.49 11.19 2.03
C GLY A 186 -12.33 10.30 2.96
N PHE A 187 -11.84 9.09 3.29
CA PHE A 187 -12.49 8.22 4.27
C PHE A 187 -12.48 8.81 5.69
N ALA A 188 -11.39 9.45 6.09
CA ALA A 188 -11.31 10.16 7.37
C ALA A 188 -12.32 11.32 7.44
N GLY A 189 -12.50 12.05 6.33
CA GLY A 189 -13.50 13.12 6.20
C GLY A 189 -14.93 12.63 6.32
N LEU A 190 -15.26 11.52 5.63
CA LEU A 190 -16.56 10.87 5.75
C LEU A 190 -16.82 10.41 7.19
N ALA A 191 -15.86 9.71 7.79
CA ALA A 191 -15.97 9.24 9.17
C ALA A 191 -16.13 10.41 10.15
N GLY A 192 -15.33 11.48 9.98
CA GLY A 192 -15.41 12.68 10.81
C GLY A 192 -16.77 13.39 10.72
N CYS A 193 -17.32 13.52 9.52
CA CYS A 193 -18.66 14.05 9.30
C CYS A 193 -19.72 13.24 10.06
N LEU A 194 -19.70 11.91 9.93
CA LEU A 194 -20.65 11.04 10.62
C LEU A 194 -20.46 11.06 12.14
N TYR A 195 -19.22 11.17 12.62
CA TYR A 195 -18.90 11.29 14.03
C TYR A 195 -19.48 12.57 14.64
N ALA A 196 -19.36 13.70 13.93
CA ALA A 196 -19.89 14.97 14.38
C ALA A 196 -21.42 14.90 14.60
N TYR A 197 -22.15 14.24 13.74
CA TYR A 197 -23.59 14.02 13.92
C TYR A 197 -23.93 12.96 14.97
N SER A 198 -23.07 11.97 15.16
CA SER A 198 -23.25 10.94 16.18
C SER A 198 -23.09 11.49 17.59
N GLU A 199 -22.04 12.27 17.83
CA GLU A 199 -21.73 12.84 19.15
C GLU A 199 -22.54 14.11 19.43
N GLN A 200 -23.02 14.81 18.40
CA GLN A 200 -23.78 16.07 18.48
C GLN A 200 -22.99 17.24 19.12
N TYR A 201 -21.82 16.98 19.67
CA TYR A 201 -20.90 17.96 20.21
C TYR A 201 -19.47 17.57 19.85
N ILE A 202 -18.74 18.50 19.26
CA ILE A 202 -17.35 18.32 18.88
C ILE A 202 -16.48 19.41 19.51
N SER A 203 -15.35 19.01 20.07
CA SER A 203 -14.36 19.93 20.64
C SER A 203 -12.98 19.67 20.06
N PRO A 204 -12.08 20.69 20.02
CA PRO A 204 -10.72 20.52 19.51
C PRO A 204 -9.93 19.42 20.24
N ASN A 205 -10.20 19.26 21.53
CA ASN A 205 -9.51 18.28 22.39
C ASN A 205 -9.86 16.83 22.05
N SER A 206 -10.96 16.58 21.33
CA SER A 206 -11.34 15.22 20.88
C SER A 206 -10.43 14.69 19.79
N TYR A 207 -9.66 15.53 19.09
CA TYR A 207 -8.82 15.17 17.95
C TYR A 207 -7.33 15.24 18.29
N ASN A 208 -6.98 14.70 19.44
CA ASN A 208 -5.64 14.73 20.01
C ASN A 208 -4.72 13.62 19.48
N PHE A 209 -3.48 13.65 19.94
CA PHE A 209 -2.47 12.64 19.63
C PHE A 209 -2.88 11.22 20.08
N GLU A 210 -3.54 11.09 21.23
CA GLU A 210 -3.98 9.78 21.75
C GLU A 210 -4.92 9.08 20.76
N LEU A 211 -5.88 9.81 20.18
CA LEU A 211 -6.80 9.27 19.20
C LEU A 211 -6.06 8.79 17.93
N THR A 212 -5.04 9.52 17.50
CA THR A 212 -4.20 9.11 16.36
C THR A 212 -3.48 7.78 16.65
N VAL A 213 -2.90 7.65 17.84
CA VAL A 213 -2.23 6.42 18.25
C VAL A 213 -3.23 5.26 18.32
N LEU A 214 -4.42 5.50 18.85
CA LEU A 214 -5.49 4.49 18.91
C LEU A 214 -5.88 4.00 17.51
N PHE A 215 -6.05 4.89 16.53
CA PHE A 215 -6.35 4.49 15.15
C PHE A 215 -5.23 3.66 14.53
N LEU A 216 -3.96 4.06 14.72
CA LEU A 216 -2.83 3.30 14.21
C LEU A 216 -2.78 1.90 14.85
N LEU A 217 -2.98 1.83 16.17
CA LEU A 217 -3.02 0.56 16.90
C LEU A 217 -4.16 -0.33 16.43
N ALA A 218 -5.34 0.24 16.18
CA ALA A 218 -6.49 -0.50 15.68
C ALA A 218 -6.19 -1.22 14.35
N VAL A 219 -5.51 -0.55 13.42
CA VAL A 219 -5.10 -1.17 12.15
C VAL A 219 -4.09 -2.30 12.39
N ILE A 220 -3.11 -2.08 13.27
CA ILE A 220 -2.08 -3.09 13.57
C ILE A 220 -2.69 -4.29 14.31
N MET A 221 -3.49 -4.04 15.36
CA MET A 221 -4.12 -5.09 16.17
C MET A 221 -5.13 -5.89 15.38
N GLY A 222 -5.97 -5.24 14.59
CA GLY A 222 -6.96 -5.91 13.75
C GLY A 222 -6.32 -6.77 12.67
N GLY A 223 -5.22 -6.31 12.10
CA GLY A 223 -4.45 -6.96 11.05
C GLY A 223 -4.42 -6.15 9.76
N ARG A 224 -3.22 -5.67 9.43
CA ARG A 224 -2.95 -4.92 8.20
C ARG A 224 -3.38 -5.68 6.95
N LYS A 225 -3.82 -4.98 5.91
CA LYS A 225 -4.29 -5.54 4.64
C LYS A 225 -5.52 -6.44 4.76
N THR A 226 -6.29 -6.36 5.86
CA THR A 226 -7.51 -7.15 6.03
C THR A 226 -8.70 -6.27 6.37
N ARG A 227 -9.79 -6.34 5.58
CA ARG A 227 -11.02 -5.54 5.79
C ARG A 227 -11.71 -5.90 7.10
N SER A 228 -11.77 -7.20 7.39
CA SER A 228 -12.28 -7.70 8.69
C SER A 228 -11.40 -7.26 9.86
N GLY A 229 -10.09 -7.09 9.62
CA GLY A 229 -9.16 -6.57 10.62
C GLY A 229 -9.46 -5.12 11.00
N ALA A 230 -9.72 -4.26 10.02
CA ALA A 230 -10.08 -2.87 10.29
C ALA A 230 -11.38 -2.77 11.13
N LEU A 231 -12.40 -3.57 10.80
CA LEU A 231 -13.64 -3.62 11.59
C LEU A 231 -13.39 -4.16 13.01
N LEU A 232 -12.59 -5.22 13.15
CA LEU A 232 -12.22 -5.79 14.44
C LEU A 232 -11.40 -4.79 15.27
N GLY A 233 -10.45 -4.09 14.64
CA GLY A 233 -9.66 -3.04 15.27
C GLY A 233 -10.54 -1.90 15.79
N ALA A 234 -11.51 -1.44 14.98
CA ALA A 234 -12.49 -0.44 15.39
C ALA A 234 -13.31 -0.91 16.61
N ALA A 235 -13.75 -2.16 16.58
CA ALA A 235 -14.49 -2.74 17.72
C ALA A 235 -13.63 -2.77 19.00
N ILE A 236 -12.36 -3.17 18.89
CA ILE A 236 -11.46 -3.23 20.04
C ILE A 236 -11.25 -1.85 20.66
N ILE A 237 -10.93 -0.82 19.86
CA ILE A 237 -10.66 0.53 20.42
C ILE A 237 -11.89 1.21 21.01
N VAL A 238 -13.10 0.81 20.61
CA VAL A 238 -14.35 1.34 21.19
C VAL A 238 -14.80 0.54 22.41
N ILE A 239 -14.70 -0.79 22.34
CA ILE A 239 -15.19 -1.67 23.42
C ILE A 239 -14.20 -1.73 24.58
N LEU A 240 -12.89 -1.79 24.30
CA LEU A 240 -11.86 -2.01 25.31
C LEU A 240 -11.84 -0.95 26.41
N PRO A 241 -11.92 0.37 26.14
CA PRO A 241 -12.02 1.37 27.21
C PRO A 241 -13.24 1.16 28.11
N LYS A 242 -14.42 0.87 27.50
CA LYS A 242 -15.66 0.61 28.24
C LYS A 242 -15.59 -0.66 29.08
N LEU A 243 -14.90 -1.67 28.57
CA LEU A 243 -14.67 -2.92 29.26
C LEU A 243 -13.75 -2.74 30.47
N LEU A 244 -12.81 -1.80 30.38
CA LEU A 244 -11.93 -1.42 31.49
C LEU A 244 -12.59 -0.46 32.49
N ASP A 245 -13.76 0.07 32.21
CA ASP A 245 -14.55 0.87 33.17
C ASP A 245 -15.38 -0.04 34.13
N ASP A 246 -15.69 -1.28 33.69
CA ASP A 246 -16.47 -2.24 34.46
C ASP A 246 -15.61 -3.48 34.87
N LEU A 247 -15.28 -3.56 36.15
CA LEU A 247 -14.41 -4.61 36.70
C LEU A 247 -15.00 -6.01 36.55
N GLU A 248 -16.32 -6.18 36.73
CA GLU A 248 -16.97 -7.48 36.60
C GLU A 248 -16.96 -7.93 35.12
N LEU A 249 -17.30 -7.02 34.23
CA LEU A 249 -17.26 -7.30 32.80
C LEU A 249 -15.83 -7.63 32.33
N PHE A 250 -14.83 -6.90 32.82
CA PHE A 250 -13.43 -7.18 32.51
C PHE A 250 -13.00 -8.59 32.97
N ARG A 251 -13.38 -9.00 34.22
CA ARG A 251 -13.10 -10.35 34.76
C ARG A 251 -13.74 -11.44 33.91
N ILE A 252 -15.02 -11.27 33.53
CA ILE A 252 -15.74 -12.24 32.69
C ILE A 252 -15.07 -12.39 31.32
N VAL A 253 -14.71 -11.28 30.68
CA VAL A 253 -14.08 -11.30 29.35
C VAL A 253 -12.67 -11.88 29.40
N ALA A 254 -11.86 -11.50 30.40
CA ALA A 254 -10.52 -12.04 30.58
C ALA A 254 -10.54 -13.56 30.85
N ALA A 255 -11.45 -14.03 31.69
CA ALA A 255 -11.64 -15.46 31.95
C ALA A 255 -12.13 -16.21 30.70
N SER A 256 -13.09 -15.66 29.98
CA SER A 256 -13.62 -16.24 28.73
C SER A 256 -12.52 -16.34 27.66
N LEU A 257 -11.70 -15.30 27.51
CA LEU A 257 -10.56 -15.29 26.58
C LEU A 257 -9.51 -16.35 26.95
N ALA A 258 -9.19 -16.48 28.24
CA ALA A 258 -8.24 -17.48 28.72
C ALA A 258 -8.75 -18.92 28.46
N VAL A 259 -10.03 -19.20 28.71
CA VAL A 259 -10.66 -20.49 28.38
C VAL A 259 -10.64 -20.76 26.88
N LEU A 260 -11.01 -19.79 26.08
CA LEU A 260 -11.07 -19.91 24.63
C LEU A 260 -9.68 -20.16 24.02
N MET A 261 -8.65 -19.48 24.52
CA MET A 261 -7.26 -19.67 24.09
C MET A 261 -6.70 -21.01 24.57
N LEU A 262 -7.06 -21.46 25.76
CA LEU A 262 -6.66 -22.78 26.28
C LEU A 262 -7.29 -23.91 25.45
N VAL A 263 -8.60 -23.86 25.24
CA VAL A 263 -9.33 -24.84 24.42
C VAL A 263 -8.84 -24.82 22.96
N GLY A 264 -8.72 -23.63 22.37
CA GLY A 264 -8.19 -23.45 21.03
C GLY A 264 -6.75 -23.96 20.89
N GLY A 265 -5.91 -23.72 21.90
CA GLY A 265 -4.55 -24.23 21.97
C GLY A 265 -4.49 -25.76 22.02
N ILE A 266 -5.29 -26.39 22.87
CA ILE A 266 -5.39 -27.86 22.97
C ILE A 266 -5.85 -28.46 21.65
N ILE A 267 -6.90 -27.90 21.03
CA ILE A 267 -7.41 -28.38 19.72
C ILE A 267 -6.37 -28.17 18.63
N GLY A 268 -5.68 -27.03 18.60
CA GLY A 268 -4.65 -26.71 17.62
C GLY A 268 -3.45 -27.66 17.69
N VAL A 269 -3.01 -27.99 18.90
CA VAL A 269 -1.91 -28.96 19.11
C VAL A 269 -2.38 -30.38 18.81
N ALA A 270 -3.59 -30.78 19.24
CA ALA A 270 -4.14 -32.11 18.97
C ALA A 270 -4.31 -32.38 17.45
N LYS A 271 -4.73 -31.36 16.69
CA LYS A 271 -4.85 -31.43 15.23
C LYS A 271 -3.52 -31.21 14.47
N LYS A 272 -2.38 -31.09 15.17
CA LYS A 272 -1.05 -30.79 14.61
C LYS A 272 -1.02 -29.50 13.74
N ILE A 273 -1.92 -28.55 14.01
CA ILE A 273 -2.02 -27.27 13.32
C ILE A 273 -0.95 -26.29 13.85
N THR A 274 -0.64 -26.39 15.15
CA THR A 274 0.33 -25.54 15.84
C THR A 274 1.28 -26.36 16.70
N THR A 275 2.46 -25.80 17.00
CA THR A 275 3.39 -26.42 17.95
C THR A 275 3.06 -26.00 19.39
N PRO A 276 3.26 -26.86 20.40
CA PRO A 276 3.03 -26.51 21.81
C PRO A 276 3.78 -25.25 22.25
N ARG A 277 5.01 -25.05 21.73
CA ARG A 277 5.83 -23.87 22.05
C ARG A 277 5.23 -22.57 21.51
N ALA A 278 4.62 -22.58 20.32
CA ALA A 278 4.00 -21.41 19.72
C ALA A 278 2.72 -20.98 20.48
N MET A 279 1.98 -21.93 21.05
CA MET A 279 0.76 -21.67 21.81
C MET A 279 1.01 -21.39 23.30
N ALA A 280 2.17 -21.77 23.85
CA ALA A 280 2.46 -21.60 25.26
C ALA A 280 2.37 -20.13 25.71
N ILE A 281 2.98 -19.21 24.96
CA ILE A 281 3.03 -17.79 25.33
C ILE A 281 1.65 -17.14 25.28
N PRO A 282 0.83 -17.26 24.21
CA PRO A 282 -0.53 -16.72 24.18
C PRO A 282 -1.42 -17.29 25.29
N VAL A 283 -1.35 -18.60 25.54
CA VAL A 283 -2.15 -19.26 26.60
C VAL A 283 -1.72 -18.79 27.99
N VAL A 284 -0.42 -18.80 28.28
CA VAL A 284 0.09 -18.31 29.57
C VAL A 284 -0.22 -16.84 29.77
N GLY A 285 -0.08 -16.02 28.74
CA GLY A 285 -0.39 -14.59 28.77
C GLY A 285 -1.86 -14.30 29.07
N THR A 286 -2.79 -15.04 28.44
CA THR A 286 -4.24 -14.87 28.72
C THR A 286 -4.64 -15.38 30.10
N ILE A 287 -4.03 -16.47 30.58
CA ILE A 287 -4.23 -16.97 31.97
C ILE A 287 -3.67 -15.96 32.99
N ALA A 288 -2.49 -15.41 32.75
CA ALA A 288 -1.91 -14.36 33.58
C ALA A 288 -2.77 -13.10 33.63
N LEU A 289 -3.33 -12.68 32.45
CA LEU A 289 -4.26 -11.56 32.37
C LEU A 289 -5.54 -11.83 33.17
N ALA A 290 -6.10 -13.02 33.07
CA ALA A 290 -7.28 -13.42 33.87
C ALA A 290 -6.95 -13.42 35.35
N GLY A 291 -5.83 -14.02 35.78
CA GLY A 291 -5.37 -14.00 37.18
C GLY A 291 -5.19 -12.57 37.69
N PHE A 292 -4.61 -11.69 36.89
CA PHE A 292 -4.46 -10.27 37.22
C PHE A 292 -5.82 -9.57 37.34
N ALA A 293 -6.78 -9.85 36.43
CA ALA A 293 -8.13 -9.28 36.48
C ALA A 293 -8.89 -9.65 37.77
N PHE A 294 -8.70 -10.88 38.31
CA PHE A 294 -9.28 -11.29 39.59
C PHE A 294 -8.55 -10.73 40.82
N TRP A 295 -7.26 -10.43 40.67
CA TRP A 295 -6.46 -9.82 41.74
C TRP A 295 -6.76 -8.32 41.92
N LEU A 296 -7.15 -7.63 40.88
CA LEU A 296 -7.45 -6.19 40.88
C LEU A 296 -8.68 -5.89 41.77
N GLN A 297 -8.53 -4.93 42.69
CA GLN A 297 -9.60 -4.40 43.53
C GLN A 297 -10.23 -3.13 42.94
N SER A 298 -9.44 -2.31 42.19
CA SER A 298 -9.93 -1.17 41.43
C SER A 298 -9.22 -1.11 40.06
N ILE A 299 -9.96 -0.86 38.99
CA ILE A 299 -9.42 -0.78 37.65
C ILE A 299 -8.96 0.64 37.29
N THR A 300 -9.56 1.67 37.89
CA THR A 300 -9.42 3.06 37.50
C THR A 300 -7.96 3.51 37.47
N ASP A 301 -7.16 3.10 38.45
CA ASP A 301 -5.75 3.48 38.56
C ASP A 301 -4.84 2.74 37.58
N TRP A 302 -5.24 1.56 37.13
CA TRP A 302 -4.43 0.68 36.27
C TRP A 302 -4.87 0.65 34.82
N ARG A 303 -5.96 1.33 34.48
CA ARG A 303 -6.60 1.31 33.17
C ARG A 303 -5.61 1.59 32.02
N LEU A 304 -4.83 2.66 32.12
CA LEU A 304 -3.86 3.03 31.10
C LEU A 304 -2.70 2.02 31.01
N SER A 305 -2.26 1.49 32.16
CA SER A 305 -1.19 0.49 32.22
C SER A 305 -1.62 -0.84 31.60
N ILE A 306 -2.84 -1.29 31.89
CA ILE A 306 -3.43 -2.51 31.32
C ILE A 306 -3.57 -2.34 29.79
N PHE A 307 -4.08 -1.20 29.35
CA PHE A 307 -4.24 -0.88 27.95
C PHE A 307 -2.89 -0.89 27.21
N GLY A 308 -1.87 -0.21 27.77
CA GLY A 308 -0.52 -0.20 27.22
C GLY A 308 0.12 -1.58 27.15
N LEU A 309 -0.05 -2.40 28.19
CA LEU A 309 0.49 -3.75 28.25
C LEU A 309 -0.20 -4.70 27.25
N MET A 310 -1.51 -4.59 27.10
CA MET A 310 -2.26 -5.34 26.08
C MET A 310 -1.82 -4.97 24.66
N ILE A 311 -1.63 -3.69 24.38
CA ILE A 311 -1.11 -3.21 23.10
C ILE A 311 0.28 -3.78 22.83
N LEU A 312 1.19 -3.67 23.82
CA LEU A 312 2.54 -4.20 23.70
C LEU A 312 2.53 -5.70 23.38
N PHE A 313 1.67 -6.46 24.09
CA PHE A 313 1.51 -7.89 23.84
C PHE A 313 1.04 -8.19 22.41
N VAL A 314 0.00 -7.49 21.94
CA VAL A 314 -0.54 -7.70 20.58
C VAL A 314 0.48 -7.33 19.52
N VAL A 315 1.15 -6.18 19.64
CA VAL A 315 2.14 -5.72 18.66
C VAL A 315 3.35 -6.66 18.60
N TYR A 316 3.80 -7.16 19.75
CA TYR A 316 4.97 -8.04 19.82
C TYR A 316 4.68 -9.47 19.35
N TYR A 317 3.56 -10.06 19.78
CA TYR A 317 3.24 -11.46 19.51
C TYR A 317 2.34 -11.68 18.30
N LEU A 318 1.54 -10.69 17.90
CA LEU A 318 0.60 -10.79 16.79
C LEU A 318 1.02 -9.85 15.63
N GLN A 319 2.21 -10.05 15.07
CA GLN A 319 2.78 -9.21 14.01
C GLN A 319 1.86 -9.06 12.79
N ASN A 320 1.03 -10.07 12.49
CA ASN A 320 0.03 -10.05 11.43
C ASN A 320 -1.37 -9.63 11.93
N GLY A 321 -1.46 -9.15 13.17
CA GLY A 321 -2.72 -8.83 13.83
C GLY A 321 -3.55 -10.06 14.21
N ILE A 322 -4.68 -9.80 14.88
CA ILE A 322 -5.57 -10.86 15.38
C ILE A 322 -6.15 -11.68 14.21
N VAL A 323 -6.59 -11.02 13.14
CA VAL A 323 -7.14 -11.72 11.96
C VAL A 323 -6.08 -12.58 11.27
N GLY A 324 -4.85 -12.09 11.16
CA GLY A 324 -3.74 -12.87 10.62
C GLY A 324 -3.43 -14.11 11.45
N PHE A 325 -3.42 -13.96 12.78
CA PHE A 325 -3.24 -15.08 13.70
C PHE A 325 -4.36 -16.12 13.58
N VAL A 326 -5.61 -15.69 13.57
CA VAL A 326 -6.78 -16.58 13.40
C VAL A 326 -6.72 -17.32 12.07
N ARG A 327 -6.38 -16.64 10.96
CA ARG A 327 -6.22 -17.30 9.65
C ARG A 327 -5.09 -18.34 9.65
N ALA A 328 -3.98 -18.04 10.28
CA ALA A 328 -2.87 -19.00 10.42
C ALA A 328 -3.29 -20.22 11.26
N LEU A 329 -4.05 -20.01 12.33
CA LEU A 329 -4.55 -21.08 13.19
C LEU A 329 -5.49 -22.05 12.44
N PHE A 330 -6.35 -21.53 11.58
CA PHE A 330 -7.31 -22.36 10.84
C PHE A 330 -6.82 -22.81 9.45
N HIS A 331 -5.54 -22.57 9.10
CA HIS A 331 -4.98 -22.91 7.78
C HIS A 331 -5.87 -22.44 6.61
N VAL A 332 -6.54 -21.31 6.78
CA VAL A 332 -7.34 -20.73 5.70
C VAL A 332 -6.38 -20.27 4.62
N ARG A 333 -6.12 -21.14 3.63
CA ARG A 333 -5.37 -20.77 2.43
C ARG A 333 -6.11 -19.63 1.76
N LYS A 334 -5.38 -18.62 1.30
CA LYS A 334 -5.95 -17.63 0.38
C LYS A 334 -6.57 -18.41 -0.78
N PRO A 335 -7.80 -18.11 -1.21
CA PRO A 335 -8.37 -18.76 -2.38
C PRO A 335 -7.42 -18.51 -3.56
N VAL A 336 -6.83 -19.58 -4.06
CA VAL A 336 -6.05 -19.55 -5.30
C VAL A 336 -7.09 -19.40 -6.41
N VAL A 337 -7.17 -18.22 -6.97
CA VAL A 337 -7.94 -17.98 -8.19
C VAL A 337 -7.14 -18.64 -9.30
N ARG A 338 -7.44 -19.88 -9.62
CA ARG A 338 -6.83 -20.55 -10.79
C ARG A 338 -7.32 -19.82 -12.03
N HIS A 339 -6.45 -19.04 -12.61
CA HIS A 339 -6.65 -18.51 -13.95
C HIS A 339 -6.56 -19.72 -14.88
N GLY A 340 -7.68 -20.11 -15.49
CA GLY A 340 -7.71 -21.21 -16.46
C GLY A 340 -6.64 -20.97 -17.53
N GLN A 341 -6.06 -22.07 -18.06
CA GLN A 341 -5.13 -22.00 -19.19
C GLN A 341 -5.80 -21.19 -20.30
N ALA A 342 -5.47 -19.90 -20.36
CA ALA A 342 -5.83 -19.08 -21.50
C ALA A 342 -5.08 -19.66 -22.70
N ASP A 343 -5.79 -19.81 -23.81
CA ASP A 343 -5.21 -20.22 -25.10
C ASP A 343 -4.03 -19.29 -25.39
N MET A 344 -2.81 -19.80 -25.13
CA MET A 344 -1.60 -18.99 -25.08
C MET A 344 -1.10 -18.78 -26.49
N GLY A 345 -1.73 -17.86 -27.20
CA GLY A 345 -1.31 -17.43 -28.51
C GLY A 345 0.15 -16.93 -28.47
N LYS A 346 0.91 -17.31 -29.48
CA LYS A 346 2.32 -16.93 -29.73
C LYS A 346 2.53 -15.40 -29.79
N ASP A 347 1.49 -14.61 -29.53
CA ASP A 347 1.40 -13.17 -29.83
C ASP A 347 1.58 -12.23 -28.62
N ALA A 348 1.87 -12.76 -27.41
CA ALA A 348 1.97 -11.93 -26.20
C ALA A 348 3.08 -10.85 -26.29
N ILE A 349 4.11 -11.09 -27.10
CA ILE A 349 5.18 -10.11 -27.39
C ILE A 349 5.00 -9.46 -28.76
N SER A 350 4.25 -10.08 -29.71
CA SER A 350 4.05 -9.53 -31.05
C SER A 350 3.30 -8.19 -31.05
N VAL A 351 2.51 -7.93 -30.01
CA VAL A 351 1.84 -6.63 -29.81
C VAL A 351 2.84 -5.52 -29.47
N ALA A 352 3.94 -5.85 -28.79
CA ALA A 352 5.00 -4.90 -28.45
C ALA A 352 5.93 -4.58 -29.62
N ALA A 353 6.16 -5.54 -30.51
CA ALA A 353 7.01 -5.38 -31.70
C ALA A 353 6.27 -4.75 -32.89
N GLY A 354 4.92 -4.70 -32.87
CA GLY A 354 4.07 -4.41 -34.03
C GLY A 354 3.94 -2.95 -34.45
N SER A 355 4.65 -2.00 -33.82
CA SER A 355 4.42 -0.57 -34.12
C SER A 355 5.63 0.21 -34.65
N GLN A 356 6.80 -0.39 -34.81
CA GLN A 356 7.93 0.38 -35.38
C GLN A 356 8.76 -0.46 -36.36
N THR A 357 8.44 -0.34 -37.65
CA THR A 357 9.40 -0.47 -38.75
C THR A 357 10.46 0.62 -38.65
N ALA A 358 11.22 0.66 -37.54
CA ALA A 358 12.40 1.50 -37.44
C ALA A 358 13.57 0.77 -38.09
N GLU A 359 14.30 1.44 -38.97
CA GLU A 359 15.47 0.93 -39.69
C GLU A 359 16.40 0.13 -38.78
N LYS A 360 16.59 -1.14 -39.09
CA LYS A 360 17.60 -1.97 -38.48
C LYS A 360 18.97 -1.34 -38.68
N GLY A 361 19.64 -0.85 -37.62
CA GLY A 361 21.03 -0.39 -37.68
C GLY A 361 21.30 1.02 -37.14
N GLY A 362 20.28 1.79 -36.76
CA GLY A 362 20.48 3.12 -36.12
C GLY A 362 20.82 2.99 -34.63
N ASN A 363 21.47 4.03 -34.05
CA ASN A 363 21.70 4.12 -32.64
C ASN A 363 20.37 4.28 -31.88
N LEU A 364 20.12 3.42 -30.88
CA LEU A 364 18.97 3.51 -30.00
C LEU A 364 19.24 4.45 -28.82
N LEU A 365 20.44 4.33 -28.24
CA LEU A 365 20.88 5.15 -27.11
C LEU A 365 22.28 5.70 -27.41
N THR A 366 22.47 6.98 -27.13
CA THR A 366 23.74 7.66 -27.24
C THR A 366 23.97 8.45 -25.94
N ALA A 367 24.99 8.09 -25.20
CA ALA A 367 25.46 8.83 -24.03
C ALA A 367 26.83 9.43 -24.35
N GLN A 368 27.03 10.73 -24.05
CA GLN A 368 28.27 11.46 -24.38
C GLN A 368 28.77 12.20 -23.16
N GLY A 369 30.06 12.04 -22.86
CA GLY A 369 30.77 12.74 -21.80
C GLY A 369 30.16 12.53 -20.42
N ILE A 370 29.62 11.35 -20.12
CA ILE A 370 28.94 11.10 -18.85
C ILE A 370 29.93 11.18 -17.71
N LEU A 371 29.67 12.13 -16.82
CA LEU A 371 30.36 12.33 -15.55
C LEU A 371 29.38 12.10 -14.40
N MET A 372 29.73 11.22 -13.47
CA MET A 372 29.01 11.05 -12.21
C MET A 372 29.96 11.15 -11.04
N GLN A 373 29.76 12.15 -10.18
CA GLN A 373 30.61 12.45 -9.05
C GLN A 373 29.80 12.41 -7.74
N PHE A 374 30.32 11.70 -6.75
CA PHE A 374 29.79 11.66 -5.39
C PHE A 374 30.79 12.32 -4.44
N GLY A 375 30.51 13.57 -4.06
CA GLY A 375 31.50 14.37 -3.31
C GLY A 375 32.82 14.51 -4.08
N GLY A 376 33.92 13.95 -3.55
CA GLY A 376 35.21 13.94 -4.21
C GLY A 376 35.48 12.78 -5.17
N LEU A 377 34.60 11.75 -5.19
CA LEU A 377 34.81 10.53 -5.98
C LEU A 377 34.12 10.65 -7.34
N LYS A 378 34.86 10.54 -8.42
CA LYS A 378 34.35 10.40 -9.78
C LYS A 378 34.05 8.91 -10.05
N ALA A 379 32.80 8.49 -9.91
CA ALA A 379 32.37 7.11 -10.16
C ALA A 379 32.29 6.78 -11.66
N ILE A 380 31.98 7.78 -12.49
CA ILE A 380 32.06 7.73 -13.96
C ILE A 380 32.76 8.99 -14.40
N ASN A 381 33.74 8.88 -15.30
CA ASN A 381 34.54 10.01 -15.74
C ASN A 381 34.56 10.09 -17.27
N GLN A 382 33.74 10.97 -17.84
CA GLN A 382 33.65 11.30 -19.25
C GLN A 382 33.52 10.06 -20.17
N VAL A 383 32.54 9.20 -19.88
CA VAL A 383 32.31 7.97 -20.63
C VAL A 383 31.30 8.21 -21.75
N ASP A 384 31.64 7.72 -22.94
CA ASP A 384 30.75 7.67 -24.10
C ASP A 384 30.21 6.26 -24.31
N LEU A 385 28.93 6.15 -24.68
CA LEU A 385 28.27 4.86 -24.92
C LEU A 385 27.32 4.97 -26.11
N HIS A 386 27.46 4.08 -27.09
CA HIS A 386 26.61 4.00 -28.27
C HIS A 386 25.98 2.62 -28.38
N ILE A 387 24.66 2.53 -28.30
CA ILE A 387 23.90 1.28 -28.34
C ILE A 387 23.08 1.19 -29.62
N ARG A 388 23.32 0.15 -30.42
CA ARG A 388 22.60 -0.11 -31.67
C ARG A 388 21.31 -0.88 -31.42
N ARG A 389 20.28 -0.58 -32.22
CA ARG A 389 18.98 -1.27 -32.13
C ARG A 389 19.10 -2.78 -32.42
N GLY A 390 18.37 -3.61 -31.66
CA GLY A 390 18.23 -5.04 -31.89
C GLY A 390 19.49 -5.87 -31.63
N THR A 391 20.43 -5.35 -30.82
CA THR A 391 21.68 -6.02 -30.48
C THR A 391 21.80 -6.29 -28.99
N ILE A 392 22.71 -7.19 -28.61
CA ILE A 392 23.13 -7.41 -27.23
C ILE A 392 24.48 -6.71 -27.04
N HIS A 393 24.54 -5.80 -26.07
CA HIS A 393 25.76 -5.11 -25.67
C HIS A 393 26.23 -5.61 -24.29
N GLY A 394 27.49 -6.05 -24.18
CA GLY A 394 28.13 -6.37 -22.91
C GLY A 394 28.80 -5.13 -22.31
N LEU A 395 28.47 -4.78 -21.09
CA LEU A 395 29.20 -3.79 -20.30
C LEU A 395 30.13 -4.52 -19.33
N ILE A 396 31.42 -4.55 -19.68
CA ILE A 396 32.44 -5.33 -18.94
C ILE A 396 33.43 -4.42 -18.25
N GLY A 397 34.03 -4.90 -17.18
CA GLY A 397 35.05 -4.19 -16.40
C GLY A 397 35.19 -4.75 -14.99
N PRO A 398 36.25 -4.40 -14.26
CA PRO A 398 36.46 -4.87 -12.90
C PRO A 398 35.41 -4.32 -11.93
N ASN A 399 35.35 -4.91 -10.72
CA ASN A 399 34.49 -4.37 -9.66
C ASN A 399 34.93 -2.95 -9.29
N GLY A 400 33.97 -2.05 -9.09
CA GLY A 400 34.25 -0.65 -8.82
C GLY A 400 34.49 0.23 -10.07
N SER A 401 34.44 -0.33 -11.30
CA SER A 401 34.64 0.46 -12.53
C SER A 401 33.45 1.35 -12.93
N GLY A 402 32.37 1.37 -12.15
CA GLY A 402 31.22 2.24 -12.40
C GLY A 402 30.10 1.61 -13.24
N LYS A 403 30.12 0.31 -13.54
CA LYS A 403 29.09 -0.37 -14.35
C LYS A 403 27.66 -0.18 -13.80
N SER A 404 27.44 -0.53 -12.54
CA SER A 404 26.12 -0.37 -11.90
C SER A 404 25.76 1.11 -11.72
N THR A 405 26.74 2.00 -11.55
CA THR A 405 26.52 3.45 -11.54
C THR A 405 26.03 3.92 -12.92
N MET A 406 26.59 3.42 -14.02
CA MET A 406 26.13 3.73 -15.37
C MET A 406 24.68 3.25 -15.56
N MET A 407 24.33 2.03 -15.12
CA MET A 407 22.94 1.56 -15.16
C MET A 407 21.98 2.47 -14.38
N ASN A 408 22.39 2.95 -13.20
CA ASN A 408 21.60 3.88 -12.39
C ASN A 408 21.42 5.24 -13.09
N VAL A 409 22.44 5.71 -13.81
CA VAL A 409 22.35 6.95 -14.60
C VAL A 409 21.43 6.77 -15.81
N LEU A 410 21.55 5.66 -16.54
CA LEU A 410 20.70 5.38 -17.71
C LEU A 410 19.21 5.21 -17.35
N THR A 411 18.92 4.81 -16.12
CA THR A 411 17.55 4.62 -15.60
C THR A 411 17.05 5.79 -14.76
N GLY A 412 17.83 6.88 -14.63
CA GLY A 412 17.42 8.09 -13.91
C GLY A 412 17.37 7.96 -12.39
N ILE A 413 17.90 6.85 -11.82
CA ILE A 413 18.09 6.74 -10.36
C ILE A 413 19.11 7.76 -9.90
N TYR A 414 20.16 7.98 -10.72
CA TYR A 414 21.11 9.07 -10.54
C TYR A 414 21.03 10.04 -11.72
N VAL A 415 21.04 11.33 -11.42
CA VAL A 415 21.18 12.38 -12.43
C VAL A 415 22.69 12.61 -12.63
N PRO A 416 23.23 12.48 -13.86
CA PRO A 416 24.66 12.67 -14.11
C PRO A 416 25.08 14.10 -13.76
N THR A 417 26.30 14.27 -13.26
CA THR A 417 26.87 15.58 -12.92
C THR A 417 27.10 16.40 -14.19
N ALA A 418 27.50 15.75 -15.30
CA ALA A 418 27.64 16.34 -16.62
C ALA A 418 27.49 15.27 -17.70
N GLY A 419 27.32 15.68 -18.94
CA GLY A 419 27.10 14.85 -20.11
C GLY A 419 25.65 14.85 -20.58
N SER A 420 25.40 14.17 -21.71
CA SER A 420 24.08 14.05 -22.31
C SER A 420 23.73 12.58 -22.57
N ILE A 421 22.45 12.25 -22.47
CA ILE A 421 21.92 10.92 -22.80
C ILE A 421 20.70 11.11 -23.68
N ASP A 422 20.80 10.62 -24.92
CA ASP A 422 19.70 10.61 -25.88
C ASP A 422 19.23 9.18 -26.10
N PHE A 423 17.94 8.95 -25.89
CA PHE A 423 17.27 7.68 -26.14
C PHE A 423 16.18 7.86 -27.20
N ALA A 424 16.27 7.12 -28.28
CA ALA A 424 15.34 7.19 -29.41
C ALA A 424 15.10 8.65 -29.91
N GLY A 425 16.18 9.48 -29.93
CA GLY A 425 16.12 10.88 -30.36
C GLY A 425 15.55 11.85 -29.31
N ARG A 426 15.43 11.45 -28.05
CA ARG A 426 14.93 12.30 -26.96
C ARG A 426 15.90 12.29 -25.80
N SER A 427 16.20 13.46 -25.25
CA SER A 427 17.02 13.55 -24.02
C SER A 427 16.26 12.99 -22.82
N VAL A 428 16.97 12.17 -22.04
CA VAL A 428 16.44 11.54 -20.82
C VAL A 428 17.10 12.10 -19.53
N VAL A 429 18.10 12.95 -19.64
CA VAL A 429 18.76 13.55 -18.47
C VAL A 429 17.79 14.41 -17.68
N GLY A 430 17.74 14.20 -16.35
CA GLY A 430 16.88 14.95 -15.44
C GLY A 430 15.41 14.49 -15.42
N ARG A 431 15.04 13.47 -16.19
CA ARG A 431 13.72 12.85 -16.09
C ARG A 431 13.67 11.89 -14.91
N THR A 432 12.47 11.65 -14.40
CA THR A 432 12.25 10.66 -13.33
C THR A 432 12.45 9.24 -13.85
N SER A 433 12.79 8.30 -12.97
CA SER A 433 12.94 6.88 -13.36
C SER A 433 11.65 6.32 -13.97
N SER A 434 10.48 6.73 -13.48
CA SER A 434 9.19 6.33 -14.06
C SER A 434 8.98 6.87 -15.47
N ASP A 435 9.37 8.12 -15.75
CA ASP A 435 9.26 8.68 -17.10
C ASP A 435 10.23 8.00 -18.08
N ILE A 436 11.44 7.66 -17.62
CA ILE A 436 12.43 6.92 -18.40
C ILE A 436 11.94 5.49 -18.69
N ALA A 437 11.39 4.82 -17.70
CA ALA A 437 10.80 3.49 -17.87
C ALA A 437 9.67 3.52 -18.92
N LEU A 438 8.76 4.49 -18.81
CA LEU A 438 7.67 4.69 -19.78
C LEU A 438 8.14 5.12 -21.16
N SER A 439 9.35 5.65 -21.31
CA SER A 439 9.94 5.94 -22.62
C SER A 439 10.46 4.69 -23.33
N GLY A 440 10.52 3.53 -22.66
CA GLY A 440 10.93 2.25 -23.21
C GLY A 440 12.28 1.72 -22.74
N ILE A 441 12.80 2.19 -21.59
CA ILE A 441 14.00 1.64 -20.93
C ILE A 441 13.56 0.84 -19.71
N ALA A 442 13.63 -0.48 -19.77
CA ALA A 442 13.36 -1.35 -18.63
C ALA A 442 14.66 -1.93 -18.04
N ARG A 443 14.60 -2.30 -16.78
CA ARG A 443 15.78 -2.80 -16.06
C ARG A 443 15.43 -3.92 -15.09
N THR A 444 16.35 -4.87 -14.90
CA THR A 444 16.42 -5.74 -13.73
C THR A 444 17.48 -5.24 -12.75
N PHE A 445 17.45 -5.73 -11.53
CA PHE A 445 18.39 -5.30 -10.48
C PHE A 445 19.39 -6.41 -10.14
N GLN A 446 20.58 -6.04 -9.68
CA GLN A 446 21.61 -6.99 -9.23
C GLN A 446 21.07 -7.94 -8.13
N ASN A 447 20.42 -7.38 -7.11
CA ASN A 447 19.62 -8.15 -6.16
C ASN A 447 18.16 -8.17 -6.63
N VAL A 448 17.54 -9.32 -6.67
CA VAL A 448 16.15 -9.48 -7.10
C VAL A 448 15.22 -8.56 -6.31
N GLN A 449 14.55 -7.66 -7.01
CA GLN A 449 13.65 -6.66 -6.44
C GLN A 449 12.19 -6.98 -6.82
N LEU A 450 11.71 -8.17 -6.42
CA LEU A 450 10.31 -8.55 -6.61
C LEU A 450 9.43 -8.05 -5.46
N PHE A 451 8.15 -7.89 -5.75
CA PHE A 451 7.13 -7.62 -4.75
C PHE A 451 6.71 -8.96 -4.13
N GLY A 452 7.40 -9.37 -3.07
CA GLY A 452 7.38 -10.73 -2.54
C GLY A 452 6.01 -11.22 -2.06
N GLU A 453 5.16 -10.33 -1.55
CA GLU A 453 3.80 -10.64 -1.07
C GLU A 453 2.75 -10.70 -2.20
N MET A 454 3.13 -10.28 -3.42
CA MET A 454 2.31 -10.36 -4.63
C MET A 454 2.57 -11.68 -5.36
N THR A 455 1.56 -12.16 -6.10
CA THR A 455 1.73 -13.33 -6.98
C THR A 455 2.63 -13.00 -8.16
N ALA A 456 3.12 -14.05 -8.87
CA ALA A 456 3.89 -13.85 -10.08
C ALA A 456 3.13 -13.04 -11.14
N LEU A 457 1.84 -13.33 -11.35
CA LEU A 457 0.99 -12.57 -12.25
C LEU A 457 0.84 -11.10 -11.82
N GLN A 458 0.61 -10.85 -10.53
CA GLN A 458 0.50 -9.48 -10.01
C GLN A 458 1.80 -8.68 -10.17
N ASN A 459 2.96 -9.32 -9.99
CA ASN A 459 4.25 -8.69 -10.28
C ASN A 459 4.35 -8.22 -11.73
N VAL A 460 3.96 -9.06 -12.71
CA VAL A 460 3.95 -8.68 -14.12
C VAL A 460 2.93 -7.58 -14.40
N GLN A 461 1.75 -7.64 -13.78
CA GLN A 461 0.71 -6.62 -13.93
C GLN A 461 1.15 -5.23 -13.40
N VAL A 462 2.10 -5.15 -12.46
CA VAL A 462 2.70 -3.86 -12.07
C VAL A 462 3.45 -3.24 -13.27
N GLY A 463 4.18 -4.02 -14.05
CA GLY A 463 4.81 -3.53 -15.29
C GLY A 463 3.79 -3.09 -16.36
N LEU A 464 2.59 -3.70 -16.38
CA LEU A 464 1.49 -3.31 -17.28
C LEU A 464 0.70 -2.10 -16.78
N HIS A 465 1.11 -1.48 -15.68
CA HIS A 465 0.36 -0.38 -15.06
C HIS A 465 0.08 0.78 -16.03
N HIS A 466 1.01 1.06 -16.93
CA HIS A 466 0.90 2.12 -17.93
C HIS A 466 -0.21 1.89 -18.99
N THR A 467 -0.73 0.67 -19.11
CA THR A 467 -1.81 0.34 -20.06
C THR A 467 -3.21 0.66 -19.54
N PHE A 468 -3.31 1.08 -18.28
CA PHE A 468 -4.58 1.45 -17.67
C PHE A 468 -4.83 2.96 -17.80
N ASP A 469 -5.94 3.29 -18.42
CA ASP A 469 -6.46 4.67 -18.52
C ASP A 469 -7.61 4.93 -17.53
N SER A 470 -8.10 3.87 -16.86
CA SER A 470 -9.19 3.95 -15.88
C SER A 470 -8.79 4.77 -14.66
N ASN A 471 -9.66 5.69 -14.26
CA ASN A 471 -9.49 6.54 -13.08
C ASN A 471 -10.08 5.88 -11.81
N ILE A 472 -9.95 6.57 -10.66
CA ILE A 472 -10.43 6.06 -9.36
C ILE A 472 -11.94 5.78 -9.38
N VAL A 473 -12.72 6.61 -10.09
CA VAL A 473 -14.18 6.43 -10.19
C VAL A 473 -14.53 5.18 -11.01
N ASP A 474 -13.81 4.96 -12.14
CA ASP A 474 -13.97 3.76 -12.95
C ASP A 474 -13.71 2.49 -12.14
N VAL A 475 -12.66 2.52 -11.34
CA VAL A 475 -12.28 1.43 -10.43
C VAL A 475 -13.34 1.20 -9.35
N ALA A 476 -13.77 2.26 -8.66
CA ALA A 476 -14.76 2.18 -7.59
C ALA A 476 -16.12 1.65 -8.07
N LEU A 477 -16.54 2.07 -9.27
CA LEU A 477 -17.81 1.65 -9.87
C LEU A 477 -17.70 0.36 -10.69
N HIS A 478 -16.49 -0.18 -10.91
CA HIS A 478 -16.25 -1.35 -11.78
C HIS A 478 -16.85 -1.17 -13.18
N THR A 479 -16.56 -0.03 -13.83
CA THR A 479 -17.09 0.29 -15.15
C THR A 479 -16.68 -0.78 -16.19
N PRO A 480 -17.42 -0.90 -17.31
CA PRO A 480 -17.03 -1.80 -18.39
C PRO A 480 -15.64 -1.52 -18.97
N ARG A 481 -15.20 -0.24 -18.94
CA ARG A 481 -13.84 0.17 -19.32
C ARG A 481 -12.79 -0.50 -18.44
N TYR A 482 -12.89 -0.31 -17.13
CA TYR A 482 -11.98 -0.92 -16.16
C TYR A 482 -11.94 -2.45 -16.29
N ARG A 483 -13.10 -3.10 -16.43
CA ARG A 483 -13.15 -4.57 -16.57
C ARG A 483 -12.42 -5.08 -17.80
N ARG A 484 -12.52 -4.37 -18.94
CA ARG A 484 -11.80 -4.73 -20.17
C ARG A 484 -10.30 -4.57 -19.99
N GLU A 485 -9.85 -3.46 -19.42
CA GLU A 485 -8.43 -3.21 -19.14
C GLU A 485 -7.85 -4.27 -18.20
N GLU A 486 -8.55 -4.61 -17.11
CA GLU A 486 -8.11 -5.64 -16.17
C GLU A 486 -8.03 -7.03 -16.83
N THR A 487 -9.02 -7.41 -17.63
CA THR A 487 -9.01 -8.68 -18.37
C THR A 487 -7.84 -8.73 -19.37
N SER A 488 -7.61 -7.65 -20.11
CA SER A 488 -6.49 -7.53 -21.05
C SER A 488 -5.15 -7.63 -20.32
N ALA A 489 -5.00 -6.98 -19.17
CA ALA A 489 -3.78 -7.05 -18.37
C ALA A 489 -3.51 -8.46 -17.81
N ILE A 490 -4.56 -9.19 -17.42
CA ILE A 490 -4.44 -10.60 -17.00
C ILE A 490 -3.96 -11.46 -18.18
N GLN A 491 -4.62 -11.37 -19.34
CA GLN A 491 -4.25 -12.16 -20.52
C GLN A 491 -2.81 -11.89 -20.96
N ARG A 492 -2.44 -10.61 -21.01
CA ARG A 492 -1.10 -10.20 -21.39
C ARG A 492 -0.05 -10.62 -20.36
N GLY A 493 -0.35 -10.50 -19.07
CA GLY A 493 0.51 -10.97 -18.00
C GLY A 493 0.75 -12.48 -18.05
N MET A 494 -0.30 -13.25 -18.32
CA MET A 494 -0.18 -14.71 -18.51
C MET A 494 0.68 -15.06 -19.74
N GLY A 495 0.54 -14.33 -20.84
CA GLY A 495 1.38 -14.50 -22.01
C GLY A 495 2.87 -14.23 -21.73
N LEU A 496 3.19 -13.18 -20.97
CA LEU A 496 4.58 -12.88 -20.56
C LEU A 496 5.14 -13.92 -19.60
N LEU A 497 4.34 -14.44 -18.67
CA LEU A 497 4.75 -15.54 -17.79
C LEU A 497 5.00 -16.83 -18.60
N ALA A 498 4.18 -17.11 -19.61
CA ALA A 498 4.39 -18.23 -20.50
C ALA A 498 5.68 -18.10 -21.32
N PHE A 499 6.00 -16.89 -21.79
CA PHE A 499 7.23 -16.61 -22.51
C PHE A 499 8.49 -16.95 -21.71
N VAL A 500 8.48 -16.71 -20.41
CA VAL A 500 9.60 -17.06 -19.52
C VAL A 500 9.42 -18.42 -18.82
N GLY A 501 8.41 -19.23 -19.18
CA GLY A 501 8.19 -20.56 -18.61
C GLY A 501 7.63 -20.57 -17.19
N LEU A 502 6.88 -19.55 -16.78
CA LEU A 502 6.31 -19.40 -15.42
C LEU A 502 4.77 -19.41 -15.37
N ALA A 503 4.10 -19.83 -16.45
CA ALA A 503 2.64 -19.79 -16.51
C ALA A 503 1.96 -20.61 -15.40
N ASP A 504 2.50 -21.79 -15.09
CA ASP A 504 1.97 -22.68 -14.05
C ASP A 504 2.15 -22.12 -12.62
N LEU A 505 3.02 -21.13 -12.45
CA LEU A 505 3.35 -20.48 -11.18
C LEU A 505 2.71 -19.08 -11.05
N ALA A 506 1.79 -18.73 -11.94
CA ALA A 506 1.17 -17.40 -12.00
C ALA A 506 0.54 -16.95 -10.68
N ASP A 507 -0.07 -17.87 -9.95
CA ASP A 507 -0.77 -17.62 -8.69
C ASP A 507 0.11 -17.80 -7.44
N GLU A 508 1.37 -18.25 -7.59
CA GLU A 508 2.30 -18.36 -6.47
C GLU A 508 2.83 -17.00 -6.04
N GLU A 509 2.97 -16.79 -4.72
CA GLU A 509 3.61 -15.58 -4.19
C GLU A 509 5.10 -15.55 -4.62
N ALA A 510 5.56 -14.41 -5.10
CA ALA A 510 6.91 -14.27 -5.65
C ALA A 510 8.03 -14.69 -4.68
N ARG A 511 7.83 -14.45 -3.37
CA ARG A 511 8.79 -14.89 -2.33
C ARG A 511 8.94 -16.40 -2.18
N ASN A 512 7.94 -17.18 -2.63
CA ASN A 512 7.94 -18.64 -2.53
C ASN A 512 8.61 -19.32 -3.74
N LEU A 513 8.91 -18.56 -4.79
CA LEU A 513 9.55 -19.07 -5.98
C LEU A 513 11.04 -19.38 -5.72
N PRO A 514 11.60 -20.45 -6.33
CA PRO A 514 13.04 -20.67 -6.38
C PRO A 514 13.77 -19.46 -6.98
N TYR A 515 15.01 -19.21 -6.54
CA TYR A 515 15.76 -18.01 -6.94
C TYR A 515 15.90 -17.84 -8.47
N GLY A 516 16.18 -18.92 -9.22
CA GLY A 516 16.22 -18.86 -10.68
C GLY A 516 14.89 -18.43 -11.29
N LYS A 517 13.76 -18.90 -10.76
CA LYS A 517 12.42 -18.51 -11.21
C LYS A 517 12.07 -17.07 -10.82
N GLN A 518 12.59 -16.58 -9.68
CA GLN A 518 12.47 -15.17 -9.32
C GLN A 518 13.17 -14.25 -10.33
N ARG A 519 14.36 -14.63 -10.83
CA ARG A 519 15.06 -13.90 -11.89
C ARG A 519 14.25 -13.85 -13.20
N LEU A 520 13.67 -14.98 -13.61
CA LEU A 520 12.82 -15.01 -14.79
C LEU A 520 11.56 -14.16 -14.63
N LEU A 521 10.97 -14.14 -13.44
CA LEU A 521 9.83 -13.28 -13.13
C LEU A 521 10.19 -11.79 -13.21
N GLU A 522 11.39 -11.41 -12.75
CA GLU A 522 11.88 -10.02 -12.85
C GLU A 522 12.01 -9.59 -14.32
N ILE A 523 12.49 -10.48 -15.20
CA ILE A 523 12.56 -10.25 -16.65
C ILE A 523 11.15 -10.13 -17.24
N ALA A 524 10.22 -11.03 -16.89
CA ALA A 524 8.83 -10.95 -17.38
C ALA A 524 8.17 -9.62 -17.00
N ARG A 525 8.39 -9.16 -15.77
CA ARG A 525 7.91 -7.86 -15.29
C ARG A 525 8.52 -6.69 -16.06
N ALA A 526 9.82 -6.74 -16.36
CA ALA A 526 10.49 -5.72 -17.15
C ALA A 526 9.97 -5.70 -18.61
N LEU A 527 9.69 -6.86 -19.20
CA LEU A 527 9.09 -6.97 -20.54
C LEU A 527 7.67 -6.41 -20.62
N ALA A 528 6.95 -6.39 -19.49
CA ALA A 528 5.60 -5.82 -19.42
C ALA A 528 5.55 -4.30 -19.69
N LEU A 529 6.69 -3.60 -19.60
CA LEU A 529 6.83 -2.18 -19.98
C LEU A 529 6.88 -1.92 -21.49
N ASP A 530 6.87 -2.97 -22.33
CA ASP A 530 7.12 -2.88 -23.77
C ASP A 530 8.44 -2.18 -24.12
N PRO A 531 9.57 -2.62 -23.52
CA PRO A 531 10.81 -1.91 -23.65
C PRO A 531 11.42 -2.03 -25.06
N GLN A 532 12.02 -0.93 -25.54
CA GLN A 532 12.94 -0.96 -26.67
C GLN A 532 14.36 -1.32 -26.21
N LEU A 533 14.69 -1.01 -24.94
CA LEU A 533 15.98 -1.30 -24.31
C LEU A 533 15.76 -1.98 -22.95
N LEU A 534 16.34 -3.16 -22.80
CA LEU A 534 16.34 -3.94 -21.57
C LEU A 534 17.74 -3.95 -20.96
N LEU A 535 17.86 -3.51 -19.72
CA LEU A 535 19.09 -3.47 -18.94
C LEU A 535 19.10 -4.64 -17.96
N LEU A 536 20.07 -5.55 -18.06
CA LEU A 536 20.24 -6.70 -17.21
C LEU A 536 21.52 -6.56 -16.37
N ASP A 537 21.36 -6.47 -15.06
CA ASP A 537 22.47 -6.26 -14.12
C ASP A 537 22.79 -7.58 -13.41
N GLU A 538 23.88 -8.24 -13.83
CA GLU A 538 24.36 -9.54 -13.33
C GLU A 538 23.24 -10.61 -13.22
N PRO A 539 22.49 -10.88 -14.30
CA PRO A 539 21.32 -11.73 -14.22
C PRO A 539 21.65 -13.20 -13.93
N ALA A 540 22.88 -13.66 -14.19
CA ALA A 540 23.32 -15.03 -13.93
C ALA A 540 23.88 -15.23 -12.50
N ALA A 541 24.04 -14.17 -11.72
CA ALA A 541 24.61 -14.28 -10.38
C ALA A 541 23.78 -15.20 -9.46
N GLY A 542 24.43 -16.20 -8.88
CA GLY A 542 23.78 -17.16 -7.97
C GLY A 542 22.88 -18.22 -8.63
N LEU A 543 22.86 -18.30 -9.95
CA LEU A 543 22.10 -19.30 -10.70
C LEU A 543 22.88 -20.62 -10.86
N THR A 544 22.13 -21.72 -10.99
CA THR A 544 22.70 -23.03 -11.39
C THR A 544 22.99 -23.08 -12.88
N ALA A 545 23.86 -23.98 -13.33
CA ALA A 545 24.18 -24.13 -14.75
C ALA A 545 22.96 -24.37 -15.66
N PRO A 546 21.94 -25.18 -15.28
CA PRO A 546 20.70 -25.29 -16.05
C PRO A 546 19.93 -23.97 -16.14
N ASP A 547 19.80 -23.21 -15.01
CA ASP A 547 19.09 -21.92 -14.98
C ASP A 547 19.78 -20.88 -15.87
N ILE A 548 21.14 -20.87 -15.89
CA ILE A 548 21.91 -19.98 -16.77
C ILE A 548 21.60 -20.27 -18.25
N LYS A 549 21.52 -21.57 -18.63
CA LYS A 549 21.18 -21.94 -20.00
C LYS A 549 19.77 -21.48 -20.38
N GLU A 550 18.79 -21.70 -19.51
CA GLU A 550 17.41 -21.20 -19.70
C GLU A 550 17.39 -19.66 -19.86
N LEU A 551 18.14 -18.94 -19.01
CA LEU A 551 18.27 -17.48 -19.07
C LEU A 551 18.87 -17.02 -20.39
N ILE A 552 19.94 -17.64 -20.88
CA ILE A 552 20.58 -17.30 -22.17
C ILE A 552 19.59 -17.48 -23.32
N ASP A 553 18.83 -18.57 -23.33
CA ASP A 553 17.83 -18.82 -24.37
C ASP A 553 16.71 -17.78 -24.36
N ILE A 554 16.28 -17.34 -23.17
CA ILE A 554 15.31 -16.26 -23.01
C ILE A 554 15.87 -14.93 -23.50
N ILE A 555 17.12 -14.56 -23.14
CA ILE A 555 17.75 -13.31 -23.62
C ILE A 555 17.89 -13.30 -25.15
N ARG A 556 18.23 -14.42 -25.76
CA ARG A 556 18.27 -14.56 -27.24
C ARG A 556 16.88 -14.34 -27.85
N LYS A 557 15.85 -15.00 -27.29
CA LYS A 557 14.47 -14.79 -27.74
C LYS A 557 14.04 -13.32 -27.63
N ILE A 558 14.39 -12.64 -26.55
CA ILE A 558 14.09 -11.20 -26.34
C ILE A 558 14.72 -10.37 -27.44
N ARG A 559 16.01 -10.58 -27.75
CA ARG A 559 16.70 -9.90 -28.86
C ARG A 559 16.04 -10.19 -30.20
N ASP A 560 15.68 -11.45 -30.46
CA ASP A 560 15.08 -11.87 -31.74
C ASP A 560 13.70 -11.25 -31.96
N HIS A 561 13.01 -10.84 -30.90
CA HIS A 561 11.80 -10.00 -30.96
C HIS A 561 12.10 -8.50 -31.19
N GLY A 562 13.36 -8.11 -31.40
CA GLY A 562 13.75 -6.74 -31.72
C GLY A 562 14.08 -5.86 -30.53
N ILE A 563 14.07 -6.39 -29.30
CA ILE A 563 14.43 -5.66 -28.09
C ILE A 563 15.96 -5.60 -27.96
N THR A 564 16.49 -4.40 -27.75
CA THR A 564 17.92 -4.18 -27.50
C THR A 564 18.23 -4.53 -26.05
N VAL A 565 19.36 -5.21 -25.81
CA VAL A 565 19.74 -5.64 -24.45
C VAL A 565 21.13 -5.08 -24.11
N ILE A 566 21.26 -4.49 -22.92
CA ILE A 566 22.56 -4.24 -22.26
C ILE A 566 22.70 -5.23 -21.11
N LEU A 567 23.82 -5.94 -21.10
CA LEU A 567 24.11 -6.97 -20.12
C LEU A 567 25.39 -6.63 -19.36
N ILE A 568 25.33 -6.61 -18.04
CA ILE A 568 26.51 -6.62 -17.17
C ILE A 568 26.72 -8.05 -16.70
N GLU A 569 27.90 -8.62 -16.96
CA GLU A 569 28.32 -9.92 -16.44
C GLU A 569 29.83 -9.94 -16.16
N HIS A 570 30.23 -10.89 -15.33
CA HIS A 570 31.63 -11.10 -14.96
C HIS A 570 32.26 -12.32 -15.64
N HIS A 571 31.44 -13.15 -16.31
CA HIS A 571 31.86 -14.41 -16.97
C HIS A 571 31.41 -14.49 -18.42
#